data_7ab2b38b5a9499feb1c9be6004c32481
#
_entry.id   7ab2b38b5a9499feb1c9be6004c32481
#
_cell.length_a   1.000
_cell.length_b   1.000
_cell.length_c   1.000
_cell.angle_alpha   90.00
_cell.angle_beta   90.00
_cell.angle_gamma   90.00
#
_symmetry.space_group_name_H-M   'P 1'
#
loop_
_entity.id
_entity.type
_entity.pdbx_description
1 polymer ?
#
loop_
_entity_poly.entity_id
_entity_poly.type
_entity_poly.pdbx_seq_one_letter_code
_entity_poly.pdbx_strand_id
1 'polypeptide(L)'
;MYNDLKYLVDSVRNTFNCPELPFIAGDFVQDWKNASEEMVRLCKVVVDAMRKVCEDLPRAAFVSSEGLLSNRQDPNSPDIGGVKQDNIHFCHDAQNTLGKRYFEKFIGLIKRS
;
A
#
# COMPACT_ATOMS: atom_id res chain seq x y z
N MET A 1 -1.61 15.76 5.43
CA MET A 1 -1.12 14.45 4.96
C MET A 1 -0.56 14.49 3.54
N TYR A 2 -1.32 15.05 2.59
CA TYR A 2 -0.86 15.15 1.20
C TYR A 2 0.47 15.90 1.07
N ASN A 3 0.55 17.09 1.65
CA ASN A 3 1.74 17.93 1.56
C ASN A 3 2.97 17.25 2.19
N ASP A 4 2.78 16.58 3.30
CA ASP A 4 3.86 15.89 4.00
C ASP A 4 4.40 14.72 3.16
N LEU A 5 3.51 13.95 2.57
CA LEU A 5 3.90 12.81 1.73
C LEU A 5 4.59 13.28 0.45
N LYS A 6 4.04 14.30 -0.19
CA LYS A 6 4.67 14.91 -1.38
C LYS A 6 6.07 15.43 -1.07
N TYR A 7 6.20 16.12 0.06
CA TYR A 7 7.50 16.64 0.51
C TYR A 7 8.50 15.50 0.73
N LEU A 8 8.07 14.41 1.36
CA LEU A 8 8.92 13.25 1.58
C LEU A 8 9.44 12.67 0.26
N VAL A 9 8.58 12.44 -0.71
CA VAL A 9 8.97 11.91 -2.01
C VAL A 9 9.93 12.85 -2.73
N ASP A 10 9.60 14.13 -2.77
CA ASP A 10 10.45 15.14 -3.41
C ASP A 10 11.82 15.20 -2.74
N SER A 11 11.86 15.12 -1.40
CA SER A 11 13.10 15.17 -0.63
C SER A 11 14.00 13.97 -0.92
N VAL A 12 13.43 12.77 -0.99
CA VAL A 12 14.18 11.56 -1.33
C VAL A 12 14.75 11.66 -2.74
N ARG A 13 13.94 12.09 -3.70
CA ARG A 13 14.38 12.26 -5.08
C ARG A 13 15.50 13.28 -5.21
N ASN A 14 15.41 14.38 -4.47
CA ASN A 14 16.45 15.42 -4.46
C ASN A 14 17.74 14.92 -3.79
N THR A 15 17.62 14.25 -2.66
CA THR A 15 18.77 13.74 -1.92
C THR A 15 19.62 12.79 -2.77
N PHE A 16 18.97 11.92 -3.54
CA PHE A 16 19.66 10.96 -4.40
C PHE A 16 19.87 11.48 -5.82
N ASN A 17 19.54 12.73 -6.09
CA ASN A 17 19.65 13.34 -7.41
C ASN A 17 18.98 12.47 -8.49
N CYS A 18 17.80 11.97 -8.17
CA CYS A 18 17.04 11.07 -9.05
C CYS A 18 15.58 11.56 -9.11
N PRO A 19 15.29 12.58 -9.94
CA PRO A 19 13.94 13.17 -10.01
C PRO A 19 12.88 12.20 -10.53
N GLU A 20 13.29 11.13 -11.20
CA GLU A 20 12.40 10.13 -11.77
C GLU A 20 12.39 8.81 -11.02
N LEU A 21 12.91 8.78 -9.79
CA LEU A 21 12.87 7.58 -8.96
C LEU A 21 11.41 7.13 -8.80
N PRO A 22 11.08 5.88 -9.18
CA PRO A 22 9.71 5.40 -9.03
C PRO A 22 9.24 5.44 -7.58
N PHE A 23 8.01 5.92 -7.38
CA PHE A 23 7.36 5.91 -6.08
C PHE A 23 6.07 5.10 -6.19
N ILE A 24 5.93 4.09 -5.33
CA ILE A 24 4.74 3.25 -5.32
C ILE A 24 4.21 3.19 -3.89
N ALA A 25 2.97 3.62 -3.72
CA ALA A 25 2.26 3.54 -2.45
C ALA A 25 1.24 2.40 -2.51
N GLY A 26 1.12 1.66 -1.43
CA GLY A 26 0.17 0.55 -1.34
C GLY A 26 -0.90 0.78 -0.30
N ASP A 27 -2.08 0.25 -0.55
CA ASP A 27 -3.21 0.30 0.35
C ASP A 27 -2.99 -0.62 1.56
N PHE A 28 -3.72 -0.35 2.62
CA PHE A 28 -3.74 -1.19 3.82
C PHE A 28 -4.57 -2.46 3.59
N VAL A 29 -4.37 -3.46 4.43
CA VAL A 29 -5.19 -4.67 4.40
C VAL A 29 -6.65 -4.30 4.67
N GLN A 30 -7.57 -4.84 3.86
CA GLN A 30 -8.97 -4.47 3.91
C GLN A 30 -9.62 -4.77 5.27
N ASP A 31 -9.27 -5.90 5.89
CA ASP A 31 -9.81 -6.31 7.17
C ASP A 31 -9.52 -5.27 8.27
N TRP A 32 -8.32 -4.71 8.28
CA TRP A 32 -7.95 -3.67 9.24
C TRP A 32 -8.62 -2.33 8.92
N LYS A 33 -8.62 -1.93 7.64
CA LYS A 33 -9.26 -0.69 7.19
C LYS A 33 -10.73 -0.62 7.56
N ASN A 34 -11.41 -1.75 7.50
CA ASN A 34 -12.85 -1.85 7.69
C ASN A 34 -13.25 -2.35 9.07
N ALA A 35 -12.31 -2.39 10.02
CA ALA A 35 -12.55 -2.96 11.35
C ALA A 35 -13.56 -2.17 12.18
N SER A 36 -13.66 -0.86 11.95
CA SER A 36 -14.62 0.02 12.64
C SER A 36 -14.90 1.24 11.78
N GLU A 37 -15.96 1.98 12.13
CA GLU A 37 -16.28 3.23 11.44
C GLU A 37 -15.14 4.25 11.57
N GLU A 38 -14.49 4.30 12.72
CA GLU A 38 -13.36 5.18 12.94
C GLU A 38 -12.18 4.80 12.03
N MET A 39 -11.87 3.51 11.92
CA MET A 39 -10.79 3.03 11.05
C MET A 39 -11.08 3.33 9.58
N VAL A 40 -12.32 3.15 9.15
CA VAL A 40 -12.72 3.50 7.78
C VAL A 40 -12.43 4.98 7.50
N ARG A 41 -12.83 5.85 8.43
CA ARG A 41 -12.64 7.30 8.28
C ARG A 41 -11.16 7.70 8.27
N LEU A 42 -10.37 7.16 9.21
CA LEU A 42 -8.95 7.50 9.34
C LEU A 42 -8.14 6.97 8.14
N CYS A 43 -8.37 5.72 7.76
CA CYS A 43 -7.67 5.13 6.62
C CYS A 43 -8.03 5.81 5.31
N LYS A 44 -9.28 6.27 5.16
CA LYS A 44 -9.68 7.01 3.97
C LYS A 44 -8.86 8.27 3.78
N VAL A 45 -8.61 9.02 4.85
CA VAL A 45 -7.79 10.25 4.79
C VAL A 45 -6.39 9.92 4.27
N VAL A 46 -5.77 8.89 4.81
CA VAL A 46 -4.41 8.49 4.42
C VAL A 46 -4.37 7.96 3.00
N VAL A 47 -5.30 7.07 2.65
CA VAL A 47 -5.34 6.45 1.31
C VAL A 47 -5.65 7.49 0.24
N ASP A 48 -6.59 8.40 0.49
CA ASP A 48 -6.90 9.48 -0.46
C ASP A 48 -5.67 10.36 -0.70
N ALA A 49 -4.90 10.66 0.33
CA ALA A 49 -3.65 11.41 0.21
C ALA A 49 -2.62 10.66 -0.63
N MET A 50 -2.44 9.37 -0.38
CA MET A 50 -1.52 8.54 -1.16
C MET A 50 -1.90 8.49 -2.64
N ARG A 51 -3.20 8.28 -2.92
CA ARG A 51 -3.70 8.26 -4.30
C ARG A 51 -3.44 9.59 -5.00
N LYS A 52 -3.71 10.70 -4.33
CA LYS A 52 -3.52 12.03 -4.91
C LYS A 52 -2.05 12.32 -5.19
N VAL A 53 -1.16 11.98 -4.29
CA VAL A 53 0.28 12.13 -4.52
C VAL A 53 0.71 11.30 -5.74
N CYS A 54 0.22 10.07 -5.85
CA CYS A 54 0.56 9.21 -6.99
C CYS A 54 -0.01 9.72 -8.31
N GLU A 55 -1.13 10.43 -8.28
CA GLU A 55 -1.70 11.07 -9.47
C GLU A 55 -0.91 12.32 -9.88
N ASP A 56 -0.45 13.09 -8.89
CA ASP A 56 0.16 14.39 -9.15
C ASP A 56 1.65 14.32 -9.47
N LEU A 57 2.37 13.31 -8.94
CA LEU A 57 3.81 13.19 -9.17
C LEU A 57 4.12 12.31 -10.38
N PRO A 58 5.18 12.64 -11.14
CA PRO A 58 5.63 11.76 -12.21
C PRO A 58 6.19 10.45 -11.63
N ARG A 59 6.12 9.38 -12.41
CA ARG A 59 6.62 8.05 -12.05
C ARG A 59 6.15 7.58 -10.68
N ALA A 60 4.86 7.77 -10.41
CA ALA A 60 4.23 7.33 -9.18
C ALA A 60 3.00 6.49 -9.48
N ALA A 61 2.72 5.51 -8.66
CA ALA A 61 1.58 4.62 -8.81
C ALA A 61 1.05 4.17 -7.45
N PHE A 62 -0.24 3.87 -7.41
CA PHE A 62 -0.91 3.34 -6.23
C PHE A 62 -1.29 1.88 -6.47
N VAL A 63 -1.07 1.04 -5.45
CA VAL A 63 -1.41 -0.39 -5.51
C VAL A 63 -2.59 -0.66 -4.58
N SER A 64 -3.67 -1.20 -5.15
CA SER A 64 -4.86 -1.59 -4.40
C SER A 64 -4.62 -2.90 -3.64
N SER A 65 -5.23 -3.00 -2.46
CA SER A 65 -5.27 -4.24 -1.68
C SER A 65 -6.62 -4.95 -1.81
N GLU A 66 -7.44 -4.55 -2.77
CA GLU A 66 -8.78 -5.13 -2.94
C GLU A 66 -8.73 -6.64 -3.13
N GLY A 67 -9.57 -7.36 -2.38
CA GLY A 67 -9.66 -8.80 -2.44
C GLY A 67 -8.59 -9.56 -1.66
N LEU A 68 -7.65 -8.87 -1.02
CA LEU A 68 -6.55 -9.49 -0.30
C LEU A 68 -6.91 -9.67 1.18
N LEU A 69 -6.66 -10.87 1.71
CA LEU A 69 -7.04 -11.25 3.06
C LEU A 69 -5.94 -10.95 4.07
N SER A 70 -6.35 -10.72 5.33
CA SER A 70 -5.45 -10.64 6.46
C SER A 70 -5.09 -12.05 6.96
N ASN A 71 -4.12 -12.13 7.86
CA ASN A 71 -3.75 -13.40 8.48
C ASN A 71 -4.93 -14.11 9.13
N ARG A 72 -5.76 -13.37 9.88
CA ARG A 72 -6.89 -14.01 10.57
C ARG A 72 -8.02 -14.45 9.65
N GLN A 73 -8.09 -13.90 8.42
CA GLN A 73 -9.11 -14.26 7.44
C GLN A 73 -8.75 -15.48 6.62
N ASP A 74 -7.46 -15.84 6.58
CA ASP A 74 -7.00 -16.99 5.82
C ASP A 74 -7.27 -18.29 6.60
N PRO A 75 -8.11 -19.20 6.06
CA PRO A 75 -8.41 -20.45 6.76
C PRO A 75 -7.19 -21.35 6.93
N ASN A 76 -6.13 -21.12 6.15
CA ASN A 76 -4.89 -21.89 6.23
C ASN A 76 -3.83 -21.23 7.10
N SER A 77 -4.13 -20.05 7.65
CA SER A 77 -3.18 -19.38 8.54
C SER A 77 -3.12 -20.10 9.88
N PRO A 78 -1.92 -20.44 10.36
CA PRO A 78 -1.81 -21.15 11.64
C PRO A 78 -2.19 -20.28 12.82
N ASP A 79 -2.84 -20.86 13.80
CA ASP A 79 -3.03 -20.21 15.10
C ASP A 79 -1.72 -20.27 15.88
N ILE A 80 -1.40 -19.20 16.57
CA ILE A 80 -0.23 -19.14 17.44
C ILE A 80 -0.71 -19.16 18.88
N GLY A 81 -0.38 -20.24 19.60
CA GLY A 81 -0.80 -20.41 20.99
C GLY A 81 -2.31 -20.45 21.17
N GLY A 82 -3.05 -20.97 20.19
CA GLY A 82 -4.50 -21.05 20.22
C GLY A 82 -5.19 -19.73 19.83
N VAL A 83 -4.44 -18.75 19.38
CA VAL A 83 -4.97 -17.44 18.97
C VAL A 83 -4.79 -17.26 17.48
N LYS A 84 -5.86 -16.87 16.80
CA LYS A 84 -5.82 -16.52 15.39
C LYS A 84 -4.86 -15.37 15.16
N GLN A 85 -4.22 -15.38 14.01
CA GLN A 85 -3.34 -14.28 13.60
C GLN A 85 -4.11 -12.97 13.45
N ASP A 86 -3.40 -11.87 13.41
CA ASP A 86 -3.93 -10.53 13.43
C ASP A 86 -4.69 -10.14 12.15
N ASN A 87 -5.32 -8.99 12.19
CA ASN A 87 -6.03 -8.40 11.06
C ASN A 87 -5.25 -7.29 10.36
N ILE A 88 -4.01 -7.03 10.79
CA ILE A 88 -3.20 -5.90 10.28
C ILE A 88 -2.29 -6.33 9.14
N HIS A 89 -1.79 -7.56 9.19
CA HIS A 89 -0.86 -8.09 8.19
C HIS A 89 -1.59 -8.90 7.14
N PHE A 90 -1.11 -8.80 5.91
CA PHE A 90 -1.58 -9.64 4.81
C PHE A 90 -1.20 -11.09 5.06
N CYS A 91 -2.10 -12.03 4.74
CA CYS A 91 -1.76 -13.44 4.77
C CYS A 91 -0.73 -13.80 3.70
N HIS A 92 -0.18 -15.02 3.76
CA HIS A 92 0.88 -15.44 2.86
C HIS A 92 0.49 -15.30 1.37
N ASP A 93 -0.67 -15.82 0.98
CA ASP A 93 -1.13 -15.73 -0.41
C ASP A 93 -1.38 -14.28 -0.83
N ALA A 94 -1.92 -13.47 0.07
CA ALA A 94 -2.15 -12.05 -0.19
C ALA A 94 -0.83 -11.31 -0.41
N GLN A 95 0.23 -11.63 0.36
CA GLN A 95 1.55 -11.04 0.17
C GLN A 95 2.11 -11.35 -1.22
N ASN A 96 1.96 -12.57 -1.68
CA ASN A 96 2.40 -12.96 -3.02
C ASN A 96 1.66 -12.18 -4.10
N THR A 97 0.34 -12.06 -3.98
CA THR A 97 -0.48 -11.32 -4.94
C THR A 97 -0.13 -9.83 -4.90
N LEU A 98 0.04 -9.29 -3.69
CA LEU A 98 0.41 -7.87 -3.52
C LEU A 98 1.77 -7.60 -4.18
N GLY A 99 2.74 -8.47 -3.98
CA GLY A 99 4.06 -8.36 -4.61
C GLY A 99 3.97 -8.32 -6.14
N LYS A 100 3.11 -9.14 -6.73
CA LYS A 100 2.87 -9.13 -8.18
C LYS A 100 2.26 -7.79 -8.62
N ARG A 101 1.31 -7.26 -7.86
CA ARG A 101 0.69 -5.97 -8.16
C ARG A 101 1.71 -4.82 -8.11
N TYR A 102 2.60 -4.83 -7.11
CA TYR A 102 3.70 -3.86 -7.03
C TYR A 102 4.63 -3.97 -8.22
N PHE A 103 5.01 -5.18 -8.59
CA PHE A 103 5.90 -5.41 -9.73
C PHE A 103 5.29 -4.92 -11.03
N GLU A 104 4.02 -5.20 -11.27
CA GLU A 104 3.31 -4.75 -12.47
C GLU A 104 3.28 -3.22 -12.57
N LYS A 105 3.04 -2.54 -11.45
CA LYS A 105 3.08 -1.07 -11.40
C LYS A 105 4.49 -0.55 -11.66
N PHE A 106 5.48 -1.16 -11.05
CA PHE A 106 6.88 -0.78 -11.24
C PHE A 106 7.29 -0.90 -12.73
N ILE A 107 6.99 -2.03 -13.35
CA ILE A 107 7.30 -2.24 -14.78
C ILE A 107 6.59 -1.18 -15.63
N GLY A 108 5.33 -0.87 -15.33
CA GLY A 108 4.58 0.16 -16.04
C GLY A 108 5.24 1.54 -15.94
N LEU A 109 5.79 1.86 -14.77
CA LEU A 109 6.44 3.17 -14.55
C LEU A 109 7.77 3.28 -15.32
N ILE A 110 8.58 2.23 -15.33
CA ILE A 110 9.89 2.28 -15.99
C ILE A 110 9.79 2.18 -17.52
N LYS A 111 8.73 1.56 -18.04
CA LYS A 111 8.50 1.45 -19.49
C LYS A 111 8.00 2.74 -20.14
N ARG A 112 7.60 3.71 -19.35
CA ARG A 112 7.07 4.99 -19.82
C ARG A 112 8.16 6.04 -20.06
N SER A 113 9.39 5.62 -20.07
CA SER A 113 10.53 6.52 -20.25
C SER A 113 10.57 7.11 -21.66
#